data_640f63283f03336ad169f1659e40a4fd
#
_entry.id   640f63283f03336ad169f1659e40a4fd
#
_cell.length_a   1.000
_cell.length_b   1.000
_cell.length_c   1.000
_cell.angle_alpha   90.00
_cell.angle_beta   90.00
_cell.angle_gamma   90.00
#
_symmetry.space_group_name_H-M   'P 1'
#
loop_
_entity.id
_entity.type
_entity.pdbx_description
1 polymer ?
#
loop_
_entity_poly.entity_id
_entity_poly.type
_entity_poly.pdbx_seq_one_letter_code
_entity_poly.pdbx_strand_id
1 'polypeptide(L)'
;DAMILGKLFKRIFEEKISVIFSSNIFINELYKDGLQRDQFVPFIKVLEKNCHQKELLIREDYRSSRNISSERFLSPINTSTNFLFNKHFRKVTKGKNHSLKVLEIKGRKLILENFYERIIKFGFDKLCDRNLGSEDYIAIANNSDFIFISDLPEFSENNLNQQQRFITLID
;
A
#
# COMPACT_ATOMS: atom_id res chain seq x y z
N ASP A 1 9.40 21.83 -7.13
CA ASP A 1 9.95 20.91 -6.11
C ASP A 1 11.21 20.20 -6.57
N ALA A 2 11.32 19.74 -7.84
CA ALA A 2 12.50 19.08 -8.39
C ALA A 2 13.77 19.95 -8.35
N MET A 3 13.63 21.24 -8.59
CA MET A 3 14.76 22.19 -8.51
C MET A 3 15.27 22.39 -7.08
N ILE A 4 14.39 22.32 -6.09
CA ILE A 4 14.77 22.42 -4.67
C ILE A 4 15.59 21.20 -4.27
N LEU A 5 15.15 20.00 -4.68
CA LEU A 5 15.90 18.76 -4.48
C LEU A 5 17.28 18.81 -5.14
N GLY A 6 17.38 19.31 -6.36
CA GLY A 6 18.64 19.47 -7.06
C GLY A 6 19.66 20.34 -6.29
N LYS A 7 19.21 21.48 -5.76
CA LYS A 7 20.05 22.37 -4.95
C LYS A 7 20.46 21.73 -3.61
N LEU A 8 19.52 21.03 -2.96
CA LEU A 8 19.77 20.36 -1.69
C LEU A 8 20.84 19.27 -1.83
N PHE A 9 20.68 18.37 -2.80
CA PHE A 9 21.63 17.27 -2.98
C PHE A 9 22.98 17.72 -3.48
N LYS A 10 23.04 18.78 -4.31
CA LYS A 10 24.31 19.38 -4.67
C LYS A 10 25.08 19.83 -3.42
N ARG A 11 24.41 20.51 -2.49
CA ARG A 11 25.01 20.94 -1.22
C ARG A 11 25.44 19.76 -0.36
N ILE A 12 24.61 18.73 -0.25
CA ILE A 12 24.92 17.51 0.51
C ILE A 12 26.21 16.86 0.01
N PHE A 13 26.41 16.77 -1.31
CA PHE A 13 27.62 16.20 -1.90
C PHE A 13 28.84 17.12 -1.76
N GLU A 14 28.65 18.43 -1.84
CA GLU A 14 29.73 19.42 -1.57
C GLU A 14 30.25 19.29 -0.14
N GLU A 15 29.36 19.06 0.83
CA GLU A 15 29.71 18.82 2.24
C GLU A 15 30.23 17.39 2.51
N LYS A 16 30.43 16.56 1.46
CA LYS A 16 30.92 15.17 1.53
C LYS A 16 30.07 14.25 2.42
N ILE A 17 28.79 14.50 2.49
CA ILE A 17 27.84 13.64 3.22
C ILE A 17 27.54 12.40 2.38
N SER A 18 27.73 11.23 2.96
CA SER A 18 27.36 9.95 2.33
C SER A 18 25.85 9.79 2.30
N VAL A 19 25.31 9.46 1.14
CA VAL A 19 23.85 9.30 0.95
C VAL A 19 23.57 7.94 0.32
N ILE A 20 22.54 7.28 0.80
CA ILE A 20 22.03 6.03 0.22
C ILE A 20 20.59 6.28 -0.23
N PHE A 21 20.31 5.97 -1.49
CA PHE A 21 18.99 6.05 -2.08
C PHE A 21 18.46 4.65 -2.41
N SER A 22 17.17 4.47 -2.30
CA SER A 22 16.46 3.36 -2.93
C SER A 22 15.48 3.91 -3.95
N SER A 23 15.42 3.29 -5.12
CA SER A 23 14.52 3.67 -6.21
C SER A 23 14.12 2.43 -7.00
N ASN A 24 12.92 2.44 -7.54
CA ASN A 24 12.41 1.43 -8.46
C ASN A 24 12.64 1.79 -9.94
N ILE A 25 13.33 2.90 -10.21
CA ILE A 25 13.70 3.37 -11.56
C ILE A 25 15.18 3.74 -11.59
N PHE A 26 15.80 3.66 -12.76
CA PHE A 26 17.18 4.06 -12.97
C PHE A 26 17.37 5.59 -12.85
N ILE A 27 18.59 6.01 -12.47
CA ILE A 27 18.92 7.44 -12.29
C ILE A 27 18.61 8.25 -13.56
N ASN A 28 18.96 7.72 -14.74
CA ASN A 28 18.72 8.37 -16.03
C ASN A 28 17.23 8.46 -16.42
N GLU A 29 16.37 7.64 -15.82
CA GLU A 29 14.92 7.63 -16.05
C GLU A 29 14.15 8.47 -15.05
N LEU A 30 14.83 9.02 -14.05
CA LEU A 30 14.18 9.90 -13.08
C LEU A 30 13.48 11.05 -13.80
N TYR A 31 12.21 11.26 -13.42
CA TYR A 31 11.39 12.34 -13.93
C TYR A 31 11.20 12.32 -15.47
N LYS A 32 11.20 11.12 -16.12
CA LYS A 32 11.19 10.94 -17.57
C LYS A 32 10.03 11.66 -18.26
N ASP A 33 8.83 11.58 -17.68
CA ASP A 33 7.61 12.19 -18.21
C ASP A 33 7.18 13.43 -17.42
N GLY A 34 8.08 13.98 -16.61
CA GLY A 34 7.81 15.13 -15.76
C GLY A 34 7.82 16.44 -16.52
N LEU A 35 6.96 17.37 -16.07
CA LEU A 35 6.90 18.72 -16.61
C LEU A 35 8.25 19.43 -16.43
N GLN A 36 8.78 20.05 -17.51
CA GLN A 36 10.06 20.78 -17.50
C GLN A 36 11.27 19.89 -17.09
N ARG A 37 11.31 18.66 -17.58
CA ARG A 37 12.41 17.71 -17.32
C ARG A 37 13.80 18.30 -17.57
N ASP A 38 13.94 19.16 -18.54
CA ASP A 38 15.22 19.81 -18.89
C ASP A 38 15.87 20.54 -17.70
N GLN A 39 15.05 21.09 -16.80
CA GLN A 39 15.53 21.74 -15.58
C GLN A 39 15.98 20.70 -14.53
N PHE A 40 15.57 19.45 -14.64
CA PHE A 40 15.94 18.37 -13.75
C PHE A 40 17.18 17.57 -14.22
N VAL A 41 17.46 17.58 -15.53
CA VAL A 41 18.60 16.88 -16.13
C VAL A 41 19.95 17.24 -15.49
N PRO A 42 20.25 18.50 -15.13
CA PRO A 42 21.50 18.83 -14.42
C PRO A 42 21.63 18.11 -13.09
N PHE A 43 20.52 17.87 -12.38
CA PHE A 43 20.53 17.10 -11.13
C PHE A 43 20.78 15.62 -11.35
N ILE A 44 20.20 15.02 -12.40
CA ILE A 44 20.48 13.64 -12.80
C ILE A 44 22.00 13.45 -13.00
N LYS A 45 22.66 14.35 -13.71
CA LYS A 45 24.11 14.35 -13.91
C LYS A 45 24.91 14.44 -12.60
N VAL A 46 24.42 15.19 -11.62
CA VAL A 46 25.03 15.29 -10.28
C VAL A 46 24.91 13.94 -9.55
N LEU A 47 23.77 13.28 -9.65
CA LEU A 47 23.59 11.93 -9.07
C LEU A 47 24.49 10.90 -9.74
N GLU A 48 24.52 10.85 -11.07
CA GLU A 48 25.37 9.92 -11.82
C GLU A 48 26.85 10.07 -11.49
N LYS A 49 27.30 11.31 -11.24
CA LYS A 49 28.70 11.60 -10.87
C LYS A 49 29.05 11.16 -9.44
N ASN A 50 28.11 11.27 -8.50
CA ASN A 50 28.38 11.13 -7.07
C ASN A 50 27.85 9.82 -6.48
N CYS A 51 27.02 9.06 -7.21
CA CYS A 51 26.39 7.84 -6.73
C CYS A 51 26.76 6.64 -7.59
N HIS A 52 27.02 5.51 -6.95
CA HIS A 52 27.13 4.22 -7.62
C HIS A 52 25.76 3.55 -7.63
N GLN A 53 25.22 3.34 -8.82
CA GLN A 53 23.97 2.62 -8.97
C GLN A 53 24.22 1.11 -8.96
N LYS A 54 23.46 0.40 -8.16
CA LYS A 54 23.45 -1.06 -8.09
C LYS A 54 22.04 -1.58 -8.20
N GLU A 55 21.78 -2.39 -9.19
CA GLU A 55 20.50 -3.10 -9.31
C GLU A 55 20.44 -4.25 -8.30
N LEU A 56 19.35 -4.31 -7.55
CA LEU A 56 19.03 -5.42 -6.65
C LEU A 56 18.08 -6.35 -7.39
N LEU A 57 18.63 -7.35 -8.07
CA LEU A 57 17.85 -8.39 -8.72
C LEU A 57 17.31 -9.34 -7.67
N ILE A 58 16.03 -9.21 -7.37
CA ILE A 58 15.27 -10.17 -6.56
C ILE A 58 14.59 -11.12 -7.54
N ARG A 59 15.06 -12.38 -7.58
CA ARG A 59 14.50 -13.42 -8.47
C ARG A 59 13.13 -13.91 -8.03
N GLU A 60 12.78 -13.72 -6.79
CA GLU A 60 11.50 -14.12 -6.22
C GLU A 60 10.89 -12.95 -5.47
N ASP A 61 9.63 -12.65 -5.77
CA ASP A 61 8.88 -11.70 -4.96
C ASP A 61 8.61 -12.32 -3.58
N TYR A 62 9.22 -11.77 -2.55
CA TYR A 62 9.01 -12.19 -1.15
C TYR A 62 7.54 -12.22 -0.74
N ARG A 63 6.71 -11.42 -1.41
CA ARG A 63 5.27 -11.37 -1.16
C ARG A 63 4.57 -12.59 -1.73
N SER A 64 5.06 -13.14 -2.85
CA SER A 64 4.50 -14.33 -3.50
C SER A 64 4.92 -15.64 -2.84
N SER A 65 6.07 -15.67 -2.13
CA SER A 65 6.59 -16.88 -1.48
C SER A 65 5.88 -17.24 -0.16
N ARG A 66 5.12 -16.32 0.42
CA ARG A 66 4.19 -16.67 1.51
C ARG A 66 2.99 -17.35 0.88
N ASN A 67 2.97 -18.70 0.88
CA ASN A 67 1.89 -19.57 0.46
C ASN A 67 0.53 -18.87 0.41
N ILE A 68 0.25 -18.22 -0.71
CA ILE A 68 -1.09 -17.76 -1.04
C ILE A 68 -1.84 -19.03 -1.42
N SER A 69 -2.43 -19.69 -0.43
CA SER A 69 -3.42 -20.70 -0.74
C SER A 69 -4.46 -20.03 -1.63
N SER A 70 -4.84 -20.66 -2.72
CA SER A 70 -5.86 -20.22 -3.68
C SER A 70 -7.21 -19.84 -3.04
N GLU A 71 -7.35 -20.07 -1.74
CA GLU A 71 -8.52 -19.81 -0.91
C GLU A 71 -8.62 -18.35 -0.39
N ARG A 72 -7.60 -17.50 -0.58
CA ARG A 72 -7.61 -16.12 -0.06
C ARG A 72 -8.30 -15.12 -0.97
N PHE A 73 -8.41 -15.42 -2.24
CA PHE A 73 -9.09 -14.60 -3.23
C PHE A 73 -10.20 -15.41 -3.91
N LEU A 74 -11.44 -14.97 -3.78
CA LEU A 74 -12.62 -15.63 -4.31
C LEU A 74 -13.21 -14.80 -5.44
N SER A 75 -13.11 -15.31 -6.67
CA SER A 75 -13.59 -14.68 -7.91
C SER A 75 -14.25 -15.73 -8.82
N PRO A 76 -15.25 -15.37 -9.61
CA PRO A 76 -15.98 -14.08 -9.64
C PRO A 76 -16.91 -13.93 -8.43
N ILE A 77 -17.37 -12.71 -8.16
CA ILE A 77 -18.35 -12.46 -7.09
C ILE A 77 -19.70 -12.99 -7.51
N ASN A 78 -20.13 -14.07 -6.86
CA ASN A 78 -21.41 -14.75 -7.08
C ASN A 78 -21.88 -15.44 -5.80
N THR A 79 -23.07 -16.07 -5.83
CA THR A 79 -23.66 -16.73 -4.67
C THR A 79 -22.75 -17.81 -4.07
N SER A 80 -22.05 -18.59 -4.91
CA SER A 80 -21.17 -19.67 -4.47
C SER A 80 -19.93 -19.12 -3.77
N THR A 81 -19.26 -18.12 -4.35
CA THR A 81 -18.08 -17.49 -3.74
C THR A 81 -18.43 -16.70 -2.49
N ASN A 82 -19.59 -16.06 -2.45
CA ASN A 82 -20.11 -15.40 -1.25
C ASN A 82 -20.42 -16.42 -0.13
N PHE A 83 -20.94 -17.59 -0.47
CA PHE A 83 -21.11 -18.67 0.49
C PHE A 83 -19.77 -19.15 1.06
N LEU A 84 -18.77 -19.38 0.21
CA LEU A 84 -17.42 -19.78 0.63
C LEU A 84 -16.76 -18.68 1.50
N PHE A 85 -16.85 -17.43 1.11
CA PHE A 85 -16.36 -16.29 1.90
C PHE A 85 -16.94 -16.29 3.30
N ASN A 86 -18.26 -16.40 3.41
CA ASN A 86 -18.94 -16.43 4.69
C ASN A 86 -18.62 -17.72 5.49
N LYS A 87 -18.42 -18.84 4.83
CA LYS A 87 -17.98 -20.10 5.46
C LYS A 87 -16.59 -19.95 6.08
N HIS A 88 -15.63 -19.34 5.34
CA HIS A 88 -14.29 -19.06 5.85
C HIS A 88 -14.34 -18.08 7.03
N PHE A 89 -15.10 -16.99 6.91
CA PHE A 89 -15.27 -16.04 7.99
C PHE A 89 -15.82 -16.69 9.26
N ARG A 90 -16.89 -17.48 9.16
CA ARG A 90 -17.47 -18.22 10.30
C ARG A 90 -16.49 -19.22 10.91
N LYS A 91 -15.66 -19.88 10.09
CA LYS A 91 -14.63 -20.83 10.58
C LYS A 91 -13.61 -20.13 11.47
N VAL A 92 -13.11 -18.95 11.07
CA VAL A 92 -12.08 -18.21 11.82
C VAL A 92 -12.65 -17.47 13.02
N THR A 93 -13.93 -17.06 12.97
CA THR A 93 -14.61 -16.37 14.08
C THR A 93 -15.31 -17.31 15.07
N LYS A 94 -15.28 -18.62 14.83
CA LYS A 94 -15.91 -19.59 15.70
C LYS A 94 -15.37 -19.50 17.14
N GLY A 95 -16.27 -19.29 18.10
CA GLY A 95 -15.93 -19.15 19.52
C GLY A 95 -15.33 -17.80 19.92
N LYS A 96 -15.28 -16.83 18.99
CA LYS A 96 -14.82 -15.47 19.26
C LYS A 96 -15.96 -14.52 19.50
N ASN A 97 -15.76 -13.59 20.42
CA ASN A 97 -16.77 -12.60 20.77
C ASN A 97 -16.79 -11.44 19.76
N HIS A 98 -17.98 -11.13 19.26
CA HIS A 98 -18.20 -9.91 18.49
C HIS A 98 -18.12 -8.68 19.40
N SER A 99 -17.40 -7.67 18.95
CA SER A 99 -17.30 -6.39 19.65
C SER A 99 -17.19 -5.25 18.66
N LEU A 100 -17.38 -4.04 19.15
CA LEU A 100 -17.09 -2.82 18.43
C LEU A 100 -15.76 -2.29 18.93
N LYS A 101 -14.79 -2.13 18.04
CA LYS A 101 -13.46 -1.59 18.36
C LYS A 101 -13.35 -0.16 17.83
N VAL A 102 -12.93 0.77 18.68
CA VAL A 102 -12.63 2.14 18.27
C VAL A 102 -11.11 2.32 18.25
N LEU A 103 -10.59 2.76 17.11
CA LEU A 103 -9.19 3.15 16.97
C LEU A 103 -9.11 4.68 16.96
N GLU A 104 -8.20 5.23 17.75
CA GLU A 104 -7.90 6.67 17.73
C GLU A 104 -6.65 6.90 16.88
N ILE A 105 -6.80 7.68 15.79
CA ILE A 105 -5.75 7.93 14.82
C ILE A 105 -5.68 9.44 14.58
N LYS A 106 -4.63 10.09 15.08
CA LYS A 106 -4.42 11.55 14.94
C LYS A 106 -5.66 12.37 15.30
N GLY A 107 -6.30 12.08 16.42
CA GLY A 107 -7.49 12.79 16.90
C GLY A 107 -8.81 12.42 16.19
N ARG A 108 -8.78 11.46 15.24
CA ARG A 108 -9.97 10.90 14.60
C ARG A 108 -10.30 9.53 15.20
N LYS A 109 -11.58 9.20 15.19
CA LYS A 109 -12.06 7.87 15.62
C LYS A 109 -12.44 7.04 14.40
N LEU A 110 -11.80 5.88 14.25
CA LEU A 110 -12.16 4.86 13.27
C LEU A 110 -12.87 3.72 14.02
N ILE A 111 -14.10 3.44 13.63
CA ILE A 111 -14.92 2.41 14.26
C ILE A 111 -14.88 1.14 13.43
N LEU A 112 -14.47 0.04 14.05
CA LEU A 112 -14.47 -1.30 13.48
C LEU A 112 -15.72 -2.02 13.98
N GLU A 113 -16.76 -2.03 13.15
CA GLU A 113 -18.09 -2.55 13.53
C GLU A 113 -18.11 -4.08 13.66
N ASN A 114 -17.41 -4.78 12.75
CA ASN A 114 -17.36 -6.25 12.70
C ASN A 114 -16.00 -6.75 13.18
N PHE A 115 -15.73 -6.60 14.47
CA PHE A 115 -14.47 -6.97 15.12
C PHE A 115 -14.68 -8.20 16.02
N TYR A 116 -13.86 -9.25 15.78
CA TYR A 116 -13.89 -10.53 16.49
C TYR A 116 -12.47 -10.89 16.95
N GLU A 117 -12.03 -10.37 18.09
CA GLU A 117 -10.71 -10.71 18.66
C GLU A 117 -9.56 -10.70 17.63
N ARG A 118 -9.33 -9.58 16.95
CA ARG A 118 -8.33 -9.37 15.89
C ARG A 118 -8.70 -9.93 14.50
N ILE A 119 -9.95 -10.34 14.30
CA ILE A 119 -10.50 -10.65 12.98
C ILE A 119 -11.50 -9.56 12.62
N ILE A 120 -11.37 -8.99 11.44
CA ILE A 120 -12.23 -7.90 11.00
C ILE A 120 -12.88 -8.25 9.66
N LYS A 121 -14.12 -7.83 9.48
CA LYS A 121 -14.81 -7.90 8.20
C LYS A 121 -15.27 -6.53 7.76
N PHE A 122 -14.93 -6.16 6.52
CA PHE A 122 -15.35 -4.92 5.87
C PHE A 122 -16.02 -5.20 4.54
N GLY A 123 -16.97 -4.32 4.16
CA GLY A 123 -17.27 -4.09 2.75
C GLY A 123 -16.17 -3.22 2.14
N PHE A 124 -15.88 -3.40 0.86
CA PHE A 124 -14.88 -2.59 0.15
C PHE A 124 -15.16 -1.09 0.26
N ASP A 125 -16.42 -0.68 0.19
CA ASP A 125 -16.90 0.69 0.34
C ASP A 125 -16.44 1.32 1.66
N LYS A 126 -16.49 0.56 2.76
CA LYS A 126 -16.10 1.04 4.09
C LYS A 126 -14.61 1.30 4.25
N LEU A 127 -13.77 0.65 3.42
CA LEU A 127 -12.32 0.81 3.42
C LEU A 127 -11.83 1.78 2.34
N CYS A 128 -12.34 1.67 1.13
CA CYS A 128 -11.74 2.33 -0.03
C CYS A 128 -12.57 3.48 -0.59
N ASP A 129 -13.87 3.57 -0.27
CA ASP A 129 -14.72 4.70 -0.67
C ASP A 129 -14.75 5.84 0.37
N ARG A 130 -14.14 5.63 1.53
CA ARG A 130 -13.96 6.64 2.58
C ARG A 130 -12.58 7.30 2.47
N ASN A 131 -12.43 8.49 3.03
CA ASN A 131 -11.14 9.20 3.09
C ASN A 131 -10.23 8.60 4.18
N LEU A 132 -9.83 7.34 3.99
CA LEU A 132 -8.82 6.68 4.78
C LEU A 132 -7.46 6.80 4.08
N GLY A 133 -6.40 6.93 4.86
CA GLY A 133 -5.03 6.99 4.38
C GLY A 133 -4.16 5.86 4.95
N SER A 134 -2.89 5.87 4.60
CA SER A 134 -1.92 4.83 5.01
C SER A 134 -1.89 4.60 6.53
N GLU A 135 -2.02 5.66 7.33
CA GLU A 135 -2.00 5.53 8.80
C GLU A 135 -3.23 4.80 9.35
N ASP A 136 -4.39 5.00 8.70
CA ASP A 136 -5.61 4.29 9.08
C ASP A 136 -5.45 2.80 8.77
N TYR A 137 -4.88 2.45 7.61
CA TYR A 137 -4.61 1.06 7.20
C TYR A 137 -3.57 0.38 8.09
N ILE A 138 -2.50 1.08 8.45
CA ILE A 138 -1.50 0.60 9.42
C ILE A 138 -2.15 0.34 10.79
N ALA A 139 -3.02 1.24 11.25
CA ALA A 139 -3.72 1.06 12.50
C ALA A 139 -4.68 -0.15 12.47
N ILE A 140 -5.38 -0.38 11.35
CA ILE A 140 -6.21 -1.57 11.14
C ILE A 140 -5.33 -2.82 11.17
N ALA A 141 -4.23 -2.85 10.41
CA ALA A 141 -3.32 -3.98 10.31
C ALA A 141 -2.71 -4.36 11.67
N ASN A 142 -2.27 -3.36 12.45
CA ASN A 142 -1.71 -3.59 13.79
C ASN A 142 -2.74 -4.17 14.79
N ASN A 143 -4.02 -3.96 14.54
CA ASN A 143 -5.10 -4.45 15.39
C ASN A 143 -5.80 -5.71 14.86
N SER A 144 -5.33 -6.28 13.75
CA SER A 144 -5.94 -7.45 13.11
C SER A 144 -4.91 -8.50 12.71
N ASP A 145 -5.31 -9.78 12.78
CA ASP A 145 -4.58 -10.91 12.22
C ASP A 145 -5.19 -11.36 10.90
N PHE A 146 -6.50 -11.12 10.74
CA PHE A 146 -7.24 -11.41 9.51
C PHE A 146 -8.18 -10.26 9.17
N ILE A 147 -8.13 -9.83 7.92
CA ILE A 147 -9.05 -8.85 7.35
C ILE A 147 -9.83 -9.54 6.23
N PHE A 148 -11.14 -9.57 6.36
CA PHE A 148 -12.06 -10.06 5.35
C PHE A 148 -12.66 -8.87 4.61
N ILE A 149 -12.52 -8.82 3.29
CA ILE A 149 -13.04 -7.73 2.46
C ILE A 149 -14.03 -8.33 1.48
N SER A 150 -15.29 -7.88 1.53
CA SER A 150 -16.33 -8.27 0.59
C SER A 150 -16.58 -7.18 -0.46
N ASP A 151 -17.24 -7.56 -1.53
CA ASP A 151 -17.77 -6.65 -2.55
C ASP A 151 -16.69 -5.83 -3.26
N LEU A 152 -15.53 -6.47 -3.56
CA LEU A 152 -14.45 -5.86 -4.32
C LEU A 152 -14.94 -5.61 -5.76
N PRO A 153 -14.97 -4.33 -6.23
CA PRO A 153 -15.43 -4.03 -7.58
C PRO A 153 -14.38 -4.41 -8.63
N GLU A 154 -14.82 -4.49 -9.87
CA GLU A 154 -13.90 -4.42 -10.99
C GLU A 154 -13.33 -3.00 -11.09
N PHE A 155 -12.01 -2.89 -11.18
CA PHE A 155 -11.34 -1.60 -11.28
C PHE A 155 -11.35 -1.08 -12.72
N SER A 156 -11.65 0.20 -12.86
CA SER A 156 -11.73 0.92 -14.13
C SER A 156 -11.31 2.38 -13.93
N GLU A 157 -11.31 3.16 -14.99
CA GLU A 157 -11.00 4.60 -14.92
C GLU A 157 -11.93 5.38 -13.97
N ASN A 158 -13.13 4.86 -13.71
CA ASN A 158 -14.11 5.53 -12.85
C ASN A 158 -13.84 5.36 -11.34
N ASN A 159 -12.99 4.43 -10.95
CA ASN A 159 -12.70 4.12 -9.54
C ASN A 159 -11.20 4.02 -9.21
N LEU A 160 -10.36 4.76 -9.93
CA LEU A 160 -8.90 4.78 -9.73
C LEU A 160 -8.49 5.20 -8.30
N ASN A 161 -9.21 6.12 -7.68
CA ASN A 161 -8.93 6.55 -6.31
C ASN A 161 -9.16 5.41 -5.31
N GLN A 162 -10.23 4.65 -5.49
CA GLN A 162 -10.54 3.48 -4.67
C GLN A 162 -9.52 2.37 -4.91
N GLN A 163 -9.12 2.15 -6.15
CA GLN A 163 -8.05 1.21 -6.52
C GLN A 163 -6.73 1.57 -5.83
N GLN A 164 -6.33 2.84 -5.86
CA GLN A 164 -5.10 3.30 -5.23
C GLN A 164 -5.13 3.09 -3.71
N ARG A 165 -6.27 3.36 -3.07
CA ARG A 165 -6.43 3.10 -1.63
C ARG A 165 -6.37 1.61 -1.31
N PHE A 166 -6.95 0.77 -2.18
CA PHE A 166 -6.87 -0.68 -2.01
C PHE A 166 -5.45 -1.21 -2.14
N ILE A 167 -4.68 -0.70 -3.11
CA ILE A 167 -3.24 -1.00 -3.24
C ILE A 167 -2.51 -0.61 -1.96
N THR A 168 -2.75 0.61 -1.44
CA THR A 168 -2.12 1.10 -0.20
C THR A 168 -2.47 0.24 1.02
N LEU A 169 -3.65 -0.39 1.04
CA LEU A 169 -4.04 -1.31 2.11
C LEU A 169 -3.30 -2.65 2.04
N ILE A 170 -3.00 -3.13 0.82
CA ILE A 170 -2.36 -4.44 0.61
C ILE A 170 -0.84 -4.36 0.78
N ASP A 171 -0.23 -3.24 0.40
CA ASP A 171 1.21 -2.95 0.53
C ASP A 171 1.63 -2.74 1.99
#